data_6e3fdfd1cbade3db0cea2f98f7bf8014
#
_entry.id   6e3fdfd1cbade3db0cea2f98f7bf8014
#
_cell.length_a   1.000
_cell.length_b   1.000
_cell.length_c   1.000
_cell.angle_alpha   90.00
_cell.angle_beta   90.00
_cell.angle_gamma   90.00
#
_symmetry.space_group_name_H-M   'P 1'
#
loop_
_entity.id
_entity.type
_entity.pdbx_description
1 polymer ?
#
loop_
_entity_poly.entity_id
_entity_poly.type
_entity_poly.pdbx_seq_one_letter_code
_entity_poly.pdbx_strand_id
1 'polypeptide(L)'
;MSNTVEVRAPSEQSEVKFPLVVERYALIPNSGGAGRHRGGLGLERVVRARVPMTFNSHVERAHCKPWGLNGGGDATGNEVAIRIGSKWKTDFPNAKVLVAHLQPGDAFRMRSGGGGGYGSPLDRPIGDVEADAKQGYISIEAARDFYGVVLDPHSFVADRTATERLRSAMRKGLAAPASAESAMA
;
A
#
# COMPACT_ATOMS: atom_id res chain seq x y z
N MET A 1 -15.16 -10.05 13.04
CA MET A 1 -14.30 -8.99 12.52
C MET A 1 -13.80 -8.17 13.70
N SER A 2 -12.54 -8.27 14.03
CA SER A 2 -11.96 -7.48 15.13
C SER A 2 -11.76 -6.05 14.61
N ASN A 3 -12.57 -5.10 15.09
CA ASN A 3 -12.31 -3.67 14.92
C ASN A 3 -11.18 -3.26 15.88
N THR A 4 -9.98 -3.74 15.63
CA THR A 4 -8.83 -3.31 16.40
C THR A 4 -8.38 -1.97 15.83
N VAL A 5 -8.85 -0.88 16.43
CA VAL A 5 -8.20 0.41 16.27
C VAL A 5 -6.85 0.31 16.97
N GLU A 6 -5.80 0.09 16.20
CA GLU A 6 -4.45 0.07 16.74
C GLU A 6 -4.03 1.51 17.03
N VAL A 7 -4.10 1.92 18.28
CA VAL A 7 -3.54 3.20 18.73
C VAL A 7 -2.02 3.03 18.82
N ARG A 8 -1.31 3.48 17.80
CA ARG A 8 0.16 3.47 17.81
C ARG A 8 0.67 4.71 18.51
N ALA A 9 1.68 4.55 19.34
CA ALA A 9 2.40 5.68 19.93
C ALA A 9 2.99 6.57 18.82
N PRO A 10 2.94 7.90 18.96
CA PRO A 10 3.61 8.82 18.05
C PRO A 10 5.09 8.47 17.87
N SER A 11 5.65 8.79 16.71
CA SER A 11 7.06 8.51 16.40
C SER A 11 8.00 9.15 17.43
N GLU A 12 7.69 10.37 17.83
CA GLU A 12 8.44 11.15 18.83
C GLU A 12 8.48 10.44 20.18
N GLN A 13 7.36 9.89 20.63
CA GLN A 13 7.30 9.13 21.89
C GLN A 13 8.13 7.84 21.80
N SER A 14 8.15 7.20 20.64
CA SER A 14 8.98 6.02 20.42
C SER A 14 10.46 6.36 20.46
N GLU A 15 10.88 7.48 19.87
CA GLU A 15 12.27 7.93 19.82
C GLU A 15 12.80 8.43 21.17
N VAL A 16 11.92 9.01 22.00
CA VAL A 16 12.27 9.41 23.37
C VAL A 16 12.43 8.19 24.28
N LYS A 17 11.60 7.17 24.09
CA LYS A 17 11.51 6.00 24.97
C LYS A 17 12.55 4.92 24.63
N PHE A 18 12.89 4.79 23.34
CA PHE A 18 13.74 3.73 22.83
C PHE A 18 14.91 4.31 22.00
N PRO A 19 16.08 3.68 22.00
CA PRO A 19 17.25 4.14 21.26
C PRO A 19 17.12 3.82 19.75
N LEU A 20 16.13 4.40 19.10
CA LEU A 20 15.83 4.25 17.68
C LEU A 20 15.41 5.57 17.05
N VAL A 21 15.38 5.62 15.72
CA VAL A 21 14.87 6.74 14.93
C VAL A 21 13.85 6.22 13.92
N VAL A 22 12.70 6.85 13.84
CA VAL A 22 11.69 6.57 12.81
C VAL A 22 12.03 7.40 11.57
N GLU A 23 12.70 6.79 10.59
CA GLU A 23 13.10 7.48 9.35
C GLU A 23 11.90 7.76 8.43
N ARG A 24 10.87 6.91 8.48
CA ARG A 24 9.66 7.05 7.67
C ARG A 24 8.46 6.43 8.39
N TYR A 25 7.34 7.12 8.31
CA TYR A 25 6.03 6.61 8.69
C TYR A 25 4.97 7.22 7.76
N ALA A 26 4.48 6.43 6.81
CA ALA A 26 3.65 6.92 5.72
C ALA A 26 2.64 5.88 5.24
N LEU A 27 1.54 6.35 4.64
CA LEU A 27 0.65 5.51 3.86
C LEU A 27 1.37 5.01 2.60
N ILE A 28 1.04 3.80 2.16
CA ILE A 28 1.58 3.20 0.94
C ILE A 28 0.55 3.45 -0.18
N PRO A 29 0.87 4.25 -1.20
CA PRO A 29 0.01 4.43 -2.35
C PRO A 29 -0.31 3.09 -3.04
N ASN A 30 -1.49 2.96 -3.63
CA ASN A 30 -1.96 1.78 -4.37
C ASN A 30 -2.05 0.48 -3.54
N SER A 31 -1.85 0.51 -2.22
CA SER A 31 -1.84 -0.68 -1.39
C SER A 31 -3.22 -1.22 -1.04
N GLY A 32 -4.25 -0.38 -1.09
CA GLY A 32 -5.65 -0.79 -0.90
C GLY A 32 -6.24 -1.39 -2.18
N GLY A 33 -7.01 -2.46 -2.05
CA GLY A 33 -7.72 -3.08 -3.15
C GLY A 33 -8.68 -2.11 -3.84
N ALA A 34 -8.66 -2.10 -5.18
CA ALA A 34 -9.57 -1.28 -5.97
C ALA A 34 -11.01 -1.75 -5.81
N GLY A 35 -11.98 -0.82 -5.82
CA GLY A 35 -13.39 -1.15 -5.70
C GLY A 35 -14.26 0.10 -5.79
N ARG A 36 -15.59 -0.09 -5.89
CA ARG A 36 -16.53 1.01 -5.68
C ARG A 36 -16.24 1.69 -4.33
N HIS A 37 -15.95 0.87 -3.33
CA HIS A 37 -15.35 1.29 -2.07
C HIS A 37 -13.92 0.75 -2.03
N ARG A 38 -12.94 1.64 -2.19
CA ARG A 38 -11.52 1.30 -2.12
C ARG A 38 -11.18 0.79 -0.73
N GLY A 39 -10.34 -0.22 -0.64
CA GLY A 39 -9.76 -0.68 0.61
C GLY A 39 -8.87 0.39 1.26
N GLY A 40 -8.72 0.33 2.58
CA GLY A 40 -7.79 1.18 3.32
C GLY A 40 -6.36 0.95 2.85
N LEU A 41 -5.53 2.00 2.89
CA LEU A 41 -4.12 1.88 2.54
C LEU A 41 -3.32 1.20 3.65
N GLY A 42 -2.29 0.48 3.26
CA GLY A 42 -1.26 0.00 4.16
C GLY A 42 -0.36 1.12 4.65
N LEU A 43 0.44 0.80 5.66
CA LEU A 43 1.41 1.70 6.28
C LEU A 43 2.83 1.19 6.07
N GLU A 44 3.74 2.08 5.77
CA GLU A 44 5.18 1.83 5.80
C GLU A 44 5.78 2.48 7.03
N ARG A 45 6.58 1.72 7.77
CA ARG A 45 7.42 2.23 8.85
C ARG A 45 8.86 1.77 8.64
N VAL A 46 9.79 2.73 8.60
CA VAL A 46 11.23 2.48 8.56
C VAL A 46 11.84 2.97 9.87
N VAL A 47 12.53 2.07 10.56
CA VAL A 47 13.13 2.35 11.86
C VAL A 47 14.61 2.01 11.85
N ARG A 48 15.45 2.97 12.23
CA ARG A 48 16.90 2.84 12.31
C ARG A 48 17.34 2.63 13.76
N ALA A 49 18.24 1.68 13.96
CA ALA A 49 18.85 1.40 15.24
C ALA A 49 19.89 2.48 15.62
N ARG A 50 19.90 2.93 16.87
CA ARG A 50 20.93 3.84 17.44
C ARG A 50 21.94 3.09 18.31
N VAL A 51 21.57 1.91 18.77
CA VAL A 51 22.40 1.00 19.57
C VAL A 51 22.27 -0.41 19.01
N PRO A 52 23.17 -1.35 19.34
CA PRO A 52 22.95 -2.77 19.01
C PRO A 52 21.61 -3.25 19.54
N MET A 53 20.78 -3.86 18.68
CA MET A 53 19.49 -4.40 19.08
C MET A 53 19.15 -5.68 18.31
N THR A 54 18.23 -6.45 18.85
CA THR A 54 17.67 -7.61 18.18
C THR A 54 16.31 -7.27 17.63
N PHE A 55 16.10 -7.55 16.34
CA PHE A 55 14.81 -7.44 15.65
C PHE A 55 14.24 -8.82 15.40
N ASN A 56 12.98 -9.02 15.71
CA ASN A 56 12.19 -10.15 15.26
C ASN A 56 10.86 -9.66 14.68
N SER A 57 10.28 -10.43 13.77
CA SER A 57 9.01 -10.09 13.14
C SER A 57 8.16 -11.35 12.94
N HIS A 58 6.90 -11.27 13.36
CA HIS A 58 5.90 -12.32 13.23
C HIS A 58 4.66 -11.77 12.54
N VAL A 59 4.83 -11.25 11.31
CA VAL A 59 3.70 -10.77 10.52
C VAL A 59 3.08 -11.89 9.71
N GLU A 60 1.79 -11.81 9.50
CA GLU A 60 0.98 -12.71 8.70
C GLU A 60 0.59 -12.04 7.36
N ARG A 61 -0.12 -12.75 6.47
CA ARG A 61 -0.68 -12.22 5.23
C ARG A 61 0.33 -11.63 4.24
N ALA A 62 1.54 -12.19 4.18
CA ALA A 62 2.49 -11.85 3.12
C ALA A 62 2.04 -12.44 1.77
N HIS A 63 1.60 -13.71 1.75
CA HIS A 63 1.11 -14.40 0.56
C HIS A 63 -0.42 -14.41 0.46
N CYS A 64 -1.12 -14.68 1.56
CA CYS A 64 -2.58 -14.61 1.62
C CYS A 64 -3.01 -13.16 1.81
N LYS A 65 -2.94 -12.36 0.74
CA LYS A 65 -3.32 -10.95 0.74
C LYS A 65 -4.80 -10.77 1.16
N PRO A 66 -5.19 -9.62 1.73
CA PRO A 66 -6.59 -9.31 1.93
C PRO A 66 -7.31 -9.23 0.57
N TRP A 67 -8.26 -10.14 0.36
CA TRP A 67 -8.98 -10.23 -0.91
C TRP A 67 -10.12 -9.22 -1.01
N GLY A 68 -10.46 -8.85 -2.24
CA GLY A 68 -11.63 -8.05 -2.54
C GLY A 68 -12.92 -8.86 -2.49
N LEU A 69 -14.04 -8.15 -2.33
CA LEU A 69 -15.37 -8.74 -2.31
C LEU A 69 -16.27 -8.07 -3.36
N ASN A 70 -17.22 -8.84 -3.87
CA ASN A 70 -18.27 -8.35 -4.76
C ASN A 70 -17.73 -7.64 -6.02
N GLY A 71 -16.63 -8.15 -6.60
CA GLY A 71 -15.98 -7.56 -7.77
C GLY A 71 -14.91 -6.51 -7.43
N GLY A 72 -14.60 -6.32 -6.16
CA GLY A 72 -13.44 -5.53 -5.73
C GLY A 72 -12.14 -6.29 -5.89
N GLY A 73 -11.03 -5.57 -6.03
CA GLY A 73 -9.68 -6.10 -6.16
C GLY A 73 -9.02 -6.40 -4.81
N ASP A 74 -7.99 -7.24 -4.87
CA ASP A 74 -7.17 -7.57 -3.71
C ASP A 74 -6.27 -6.39 -3.29
N ALA A 75 -5.92 -6.35 -2.03
CA ALA A 75 -4.91 -5.43 -1.50
C ALA A 75 -3.50 -6.01 -1.64
N THR A 76 -2.49 -5.21 -1.28
CA THR A 76 -1.12 -5.70 -1.11
C THR A 76 -0.99 -6.55 0.16
N GLY A 77 0.01 -7.44 0.18
CA GLY A 77 0.39 -8.20 1.38
C GLY A 77 1.32 -7.43 2.32
N ASN A 78 1.59 -8.04 3.47
CA ASN A 78 2.60 -7.55 4.40
C ASN A 78 4.01 -7.84 3.89
N GLU A 79 4.95 -6.93 4.16
CA GLU A 79 6.36 -7.06 3.77
C GLU A 79 7.26 -6.64 4.94
N VAL A 80 8.37 -7.33 5.09
CA VAL A 80 9.46 -6.96 6.02
C VAL A 80 10.76 -6.89 5.25
N ALA A 81 11.57 -5.89 5.55
CA ALA A 81 12.91 -5.74 5.00
C ALA A 81 13.89 -5.31 6.10
N ILE A 82 15.15 -5.70 5.95
CA ILE A 82 16.24 -5.28 6.84
C ILE A 82 17.34 -4.65 6.01
N ARG A 83 17.83 -3.48 6.45
CA ARG A 83 18.97 -2.80 5.86
C ARG A 83 20.19 -2.98 6.75
N ILE A 84 21.24 -3.59 6.18
CA ILE A 84 22.56 -3.67 6.79
C ILE A 84 23.50 -2.81 5.96
N GLY A 85 24.06 -1.78 6.57
CA GLY A 85 24.79 -0.75 5.85
C GLY A 85 23.89 -0.07 4.80
N SER A 86 24.22 -0.20 3.51
CA SER A 86 23.44 0.39 2.40
C SER A 86 22.49 -0.60 1.69
N LYS A 87 22.53 -1.90 2.03
CA LYS A 87 21.82 -2.95 1.31
C LYS A 87 20.57 -3.38 2.04
N TRP A 88 19.45 -3.41 1.32
CA TRP A 88 18.19 -3.98 1.78
C TRP A 88 18.11 -5.48 1.46
N LYS A 89 17.73 -6.25 2.45
CA LYS A 89 17.32 -7.66 2.30
C LYS A 89 15.81 -7.71 2.48
N THR A 90 15.10 -8.30 1.51
CA THR A 90 13.62 -8.37 1.46
C THR A 90 13.10 -9.81 1.38
N ASP A 91 13.96 -10.80 1.12
CA ASP A 91 13.63 -12.20 0.90
C ASP A 91 13.44 -12.97 2.22
N PHE A 92 12.48 -12.55 3.01
CA PHE A 92 12.11 -13.28 4.23
C PHE A 92 10.87 -14.15 3.98
N PRO A 93 10.98 -15.49 4.15
CA PRO A 93 9.83 -16.41 3.98
C PRO A 93 8.64 -15.93 4.83
N ASN A 94 7.49 -15.75 4.18
CA ASN A 94 6.26 -15.26 4.82
C ASN A 94 6.43 -13.95 5.60
N ALA A 95 7.39 -13.09 5.22
CA ALA A 95 7.76 -11.87 5.93
C ALA A 95 8.09 -12.10 7.42
N LYS A 96 8.59 -13.30 7.78
CA LYS A 96 8.96 -13.67 9.15
C LYS A 96 10.46 -13.56 9.33
N VAL A 97 10.88 -12.87 10.37
CA VAL A 97 12.27 -12.77 10.80
C VAL A 97 12.36 -13.30 12.22
N LEU A 98 12.99 -14.45 12.40
CA LEU A 98 13.14 -15.06 13.71
C LEU A 98 14.06 -14.25 14.61
N VAL A 99 15.25 -13.94 14.11
CA VAL A 99 16.27 -13.11 14.80
C VAL A 99 17.11 -12.39 13.77
N ALA A 100 17.24 -11.07 13.93
CA ALA A 100 18.23 -10.27 13.23
C ALA A 100 18.93 -9.34 14.22
N HIS A 101 20.26 -9.39 14.23
CA HIS A 101 21.07 -8.49 15.05
C HIS A 101 21.40 -7.25 14.24
N LEU A 102 20.89 -6.10 14.69
CA LEU A 102 21.10 -4.80 14.07
C LEU A 102 22.18 -4.03 14.85
N GLN A 103 23.10 -3.43 14.11
CA GLN A 103 24.09 -2.51 14.62
C GLN A 103 23.61 -1.06 14.50
N PRO A 104 24.22 -0.08 15.20
CA PRO A 104 23.91 1.33 15.00
C PRO A 104 24.01 1.72 13.52
N GLY A 105 22.96 2.32 12.98
CA GLY A 105 22.84 2.68 11.56
C GLY A 105 22.06 1.68 10.70
N ASP A 106 21.97 0.42 11.10
CA ASP A 106 21.09 -0.55 10.44
C ASP A 106 19.62 -0.20 10.67
N ALA A 107 18.75 -0.67 9.78
CA ALA A 107 17.33 -0.37 9.85
C ALA A 107 16.46 -1.57 9.49
N PHE A 108 15.23 -1.55 9.96
CA PHE A 108 14.19 -2.44 9.46
C PHE A 108 13.04 -1.63 8.88
N ARG A 109 12.39 -2.19 7.88
CA ARG A 109 11.18 -1.66 7.27
C ARG A 109 10.06 -2.68 7.43
N MET A 110 8.92 -2.21 7.88
CA MET A 110 7.67 -2.98 7.91
C MET A 110 6.66 -2.27 7.04
N ARG A 111 6.05 -3.01 6.12
CA ARG A 111 4.91 -2.58 5.32
C ARG A 111 3.72 -3.44 5.69
N SER A 112 2.64 -2.82 6.12
CA SER A 112 1.37 -3.54 6.27
C SER A 112 0.64 -3.57 4.93
N GLY A 113 -0.05 -4.65 4.66
CA GLY A 113 -0.98 -4.71 3.55
C GLY A 113 -2.12 -3.72 3.70
N GLY A 114 -2.79 -3.41 2.59
CA GLY A 114 -4.03 -2.66 2.58
C GLY A 114 -5.24 -3.53 2.94
N GLY A 115 -6.43 -2.95 2.91
CA GLY A 115 -7.70 -3.66 2.93
C GLY A 115 -8.17 -4.03 1.52
N GLY A 116 -8.89 -5.14 1.36
CA GLY A 116 -9.51 -5.49 0.08
C GLY A 116 -10.58 -4.48 -0.34
N GLY A 117 -10.77 -4.32 -1.65
CA GLY A 117 -11.83 -3.48 -2.24
C GLY A 117 -13.20 -4.15 -2.15
N TYR A 118 -14.25 -3.36 -2.24
CA TYR A 118 -15.62 -3.86 -2.30
C TYR A 118 -16.38 -3.26 -3.48
N GLY A 119 -17.04 -4.11 -4.26
CA GLY A 119 -17.79 -3.74 -5.46
C GLY A 119 -16.88 -3.36 -6.64
N SER A 120 -17.45 -3.30 -7.84
CA SER A 120 -16.68 -3.00 -9.05
C SER A 120 -15.97 -1.64 -8.98
N PRO A 121 -14.66 -1.57 -9.26
CA PRO A 121 -13.94 -0.30 -9.33
C PRO A 121 -14.50 0.66 -10.39
N LEU A 122 -15.07 0.12 -11.48
CA LEU A 122 -15.66 0.91 -12.55
C LEU A 122 -16.93 1.67 -12.12
N ASP A 123 -17.49 1.31 -10.96
CA ASP A 123 -18.67 1.96 -10.38
C ASP A 123 -18.30 3.01 -9.32
N ARG A 124 -16.98 3.21 -9.04
CA ARG A 124 -16.54 4.27 -8.14
C ARG A 124 -16.82 5.64 -8.76
N PRO A 125 -17.40 6.59 -8.00
CA PRO A 125 -17.59 7.95 -8.48
C PRO A 125 -16.29 8.56 -8.98
N ILE A 126 -16.32 9.24 -10.13
CA ILE A 126 -15.12 9.82 -10.74
C ILE A 126 -14.47 10.84 -9.80
N GLY A 127 -15.27 11.67 -9.11
CA GLY A 127 -14.76 12.65 -8.16
C GLY A 127 -14.01 12.03 -6.96
N ASP A 128 -14.39 10.81 -6.53
CA ASP A 128 -13.65 10.09 -5.49
C ASP A 128 -12.28 9.61 -6.00
N VAL A 129 -12.21 9.21 -7.29
CA VAL A 129 -10.93 8.81 -7.92
C VAL A 129 -10.03 10.03 -8.11
N GLU A 130 -10.57 11.18 -8.53
CA GLU A 130 -9.85 12.46 -8.61
C GLU A 130 -9.27 12.84 -7.24
N ALA A 131 -10.09 12.76 -6.18
CA ALA A 131 -9.68 13.07 -4.82
C ALA A 131 -8.58 12.11 -4.33
N ASP A 132 -8.74 10.80 -4.53
CA ASP A 132 -7.75 9.79 -4.15
C ASP A 132 -6.40 10.03 -4.87
N ALA A 133 -6.42 10.35 -6.16
CA ALA A 133 -5.21 10.63 -6.93
C ALA A 133 -4.54 11.94 -6.47
N LYS A 134 -5.31 13.00 -6.27
CA LYS A 134 -4.82 14.29 -5.78
C LYS A 134 -4.18 14.19 -4.39
N GLN A 135 -4.70 13.31 -3.54
CA GLN A 135 -4.15 13.05 -2.20
C GLN A 135 -2.98 12.06 -2.21
N GLY A 136 -2.62 11.51 -3.37
CA GLY A 136 -1.54 10.52 -3.50
C GLY A 136 -1.89 9.14 -2.94
N TYR A 137 -3.17 8.83 -2.77
CA TYR A 137 -3.61 7.51 -2.31
C TYR A 137 -3.56 6.47 -3.42
N ILE A 138 -3.79 6.91 -4.66
CA ILE A 138 -3.61 6.11 -5.86
C ILE A 138 -2.79 6.89 -6.89
N SER A 139 -2.07 6.18 -7.76
CA SER A 139 -1.38 6.80 -8.88
C SER A 139 -2.34 7.08 -10.04
N ILE A 140 -1.91 7.91 -11.00
CA ILE A 140 -2.66 8.20 -12.23
C ILE A 140 -2.84 6.93 -13.06
N GLU A 141 -1.82 6.09 -13.10
CA GLU A 141 -1.86 4.79 -13.77
C GLU A 141 -2.91 3.89 -13.11
N ALA A 142 -2.94 3.82 -11.78
CA ALA A 142 -3.94 3.05 -11.05
C ALA A 142 -5.36 3.60 -11.28
N ALA A 143 -5.54 4.91 -11.36
CA ALA A 143 -6.83 5.53 -11.71
C ALA A 143 -7.31 5.07 -13.08
N ARG A 144 -6.42 5.01 -14.07
CA ARG A 144 -6.72 4.52 -15.41
C ARG A 144 -6.97 3.02 -15.44
N ASP A 145 -6.03 2.23 -14.88
CA ASP A 145 -5.96 0.79 -15.10
C ASP A 145 -6.98 0.01 -14.27
N PHE A 146 -7.31 0.48 -13.07
CA PHE A 146 -8.29 -0.17 -12.20
C PHE A 146 -9.68 0.49 -12.23
N TYR A 147 -9.72 1.81 -12.27
CA TYR A 147 -10.98 2.56 -12.17
C TYR A 147 -11.51 3.06 -13.51
N GLY A 148 -10.73 2.90 -14.59
CA GLY A 148 -11.07 3.37 -15.92
C GLY A 148 -11.26 4.89 -15.97
N VAL A 149 -10.51 5.65 -15.15
CA VAL A 149 -10.57 7.11 -15.10
C VAL A 149 -9.31 7.71 -15.69
N VAL A 150 -9.47 8.52 -16.73
CA VAL A 150 -8.37 9.22 -17.39
C VAL A 150 -8.21 10.58 -16.73
N LEU A 151 -7.11 10.78 -16.02
CA LEU A 151 -6.78 12.02 -15.30
C LEU A 151 -5.72 12.83 -16.04
N ASP A 152 -5.86 14.14 -16.00
CA ASP A 152 -4.78 15.06 -16.34
C ASP A 152 -3.69 15.00 -15.25
N PRO A 153 -2.41 14.82 -15.61
CA PRO A 153 -1.33 14.59 -14.64
C PRO A 153 -0.99 15.80 -13.77
N HIS A 154 -1.41 16.99 -14.14
CA HIS A 154 -1.08 18.21 -13.39
C HIS A 154 -2.26 18.69 -12.53
N SER A 155 -3.46 18.65 -13.08
CA SER A 155 -4.66 19.13 -12.39
C SER A 155 -5.41 18.04 -11.62
N PHE A 156 -5.16 16.75 -11.92
CA PHE A 156 -5.91 15.59 -11.43
C PHE A 156 -7.40 15.60 -11.79
N VAL A 157 -7.79 16.43 -12.77
CA VAL A 157 -9.18 16.50 -13.26
C VAL A 157 -9.39 15.43 -14.31
N ALA A 158 -10.54 14.75 -14.27
CA ALA A 158 -10.86 13.69 -15.21
C ALA A 158 -11.33 14.24 -16.56
N ASP A 159 -10.78 13.69 -17.65
CA ASP A 159 -11.40 13.75 -18.96
C ASP A 159 -12.63 12.84 -18.96
N ARG A 160 -13.83 13.45 -18.88
CA ARG A 160 -15.11 12.72 -18.80
C ARG A 160 -15.36 11.86 -20.03
N THR A 161 -15.06 12.37 -21.21
CA THR A 161 -15.30 11.68 -22.47
C THR A 161 -14.37 10.47 -22.62
N ALA A 162 -13.09 10.65 -22.37
CA ALA A 162 -12.11 9.55 -22.39
C ALA A 162 -12.42 8.50 -21.31
N THR A 163 -12.82 8.93 -20.11
CA THR A 163 -13.22 8.05 -19.01
C THR A 163 -14.43 7.19 -19.37
N GLU A 164 -15.48 7.77 -19.94
CA GLU A 164 -16.67 7.01 -20.35
C GLU A 164 -16.35 5.96 -21.43
N ARG A 165 -15.54 6.33 -22.41
CA ARG A 165 -15.06 5.41 -23.46
C ARG A 165 -14.26 4.26 -22.84
N LEU A 166 -13.31 4.57 -21.97
CA LEU A 166 -12.45 3.58 -21.33
C LEU A 166 -13.28 2.63 -20.44
N ARG A 167 -14.14 3.15 -19.56
CA ARG A 167 -15.04 2.33 -18.72
C ARG A 167 -15.95 1.43 -19.54
N SER A 168 -16.49 1.95 -20.66
CA SER A 168 -17.30 1.16 -21.57
C SER A 168 -16.52 0.01 -22.21
N ALA A 169 -15.27 0.26 -22.63
CA ALA A 169 -14.38 -0.77 -23.18
C ALA A 169 -14.01 -1.83 -22.12
N MET A 170 -13.66 -1.41 -20.91
CA MET A 170 -13.32 -2.31 -19.81
C MET A 170 -14.50 -3.20 -19.40
N ARG A 171 -15.73 -2.66 -19.34
CA ARG A 171 -16.94 -3.44 -19.05
C ARG A 171 -17.23 -4.48 -20.12
N LYS A 172 -16.84 -4.26 -21.38
CA LYS A 172 -16.99 -5.20 -22.48
C LYS A 172 -15.85 -6.23 -22.56
N GLY A 173 -14.86 -6.18 -21.67
CA GLY A 173 -13.67 -7.03 -21.72
C GLY A 173 -12.72 -6.70 -22.88
N LEU A 174 -12.87 -5.54 -23.52
CA LEU A 174 -12.04 -5.08 -24.64
C LEU A 174 -10.75 -4.39 -24.19
N ALA A 175 -10.68 -3.98 -22.92
CA ALA A 175 -9.48 -3.46 -22.27
C ALA A 175 -9.25 -4.29 -21.00
N ALA A 176 -8.16 -5.02 -20.94
CA ALA A 176 -7.81 -5.78 -19.75
C ALA A 176 -7.35 -4.83 -18.63
N PRO A 177 -7.77 -5.03 -17.37
CA PRO A 177 -7.13 -4.36 -16.25
C PRO A 177 -5.67 -4.82 -16.16
N ALA A 178 -4.76 -3.88 -15.92
CA ALA A 178 -3.36 -4.24 -15.63
C ALA A 178 -3.31 -5.11 -14.37
N SER A 179 -2.48 -6.14 -14.37
CA SER A 179 -2.24 -6.93 -13.16
C SER A 179 -1.62 -6.03 -12.09
N ALA A 180 -2.02 -6.21 -10.83
CA ALA A 180 -1.57 -5.41 -9.69
C ALA A 180 -0.03 -5.41 -9.49
N GLU A 181 0.69 -6.32 -10.13
CA GLU A 181 2.16 -6.42 -10.07
C GLU A 181 2.88 -5.30 -10.85
N SER A 182 2.26 -4.73 -11.89
CA SER A 182 2.89 -3.70 -12.72
C SER A 182 2.84 -2.28 -12.12
N ALA A 183 1.99 -2.03 -11.13
CA ALA A 183 1.80 -0.69 -10.54
C ALA A 183 2.72 -0.42 -9.34
N MET A 184 3.63 -1.34 -8.99
CA MET A 184 4.51 -1.28 -7.82
C MET A 184 6.00 -1.22 -8.16
N ALA A 185 6.36 -1.04 -9.44
CA ALA A 185 7.75 -0.89 -9.86
C ALA A 185 8.31 0.51 -9.59
#